data_5adf86839114cbf449fd53dad0e16e73
#
_entry.id   5adf86839114cbf449fd53dad0e16e73
#
_cell.length_a   1.000
_cell.length_b   1.000
_cell.length_c   1.000
_cell.angle_alpha   90.00
_cell.angle_beta   90.00
_cell.angle_gamma   90.00
#
_symmetry.space_group_name_H-M   'P 1'
#
loop_
_entity.id
_entity.type
_entity.pdbx_description
1 polymer ?
#
loop_
_entity_poly.entity_id
_entity_poly.type
_entity_poly.pdbx_seq_one_letter_code
_entity_poly.pdbx_strand_id
1 'polypeptide(L)'
;MGRAYLRYSFTKGTVKEVDHLFDTGLIAVGDRVLDVGCGPGRHALELARRGCTVHGVDISERFVQIAREDAGDLCATFDVVDAREMSFDSEFDAAVCICQGAFGMHSDELFDRKVMQGIFDALKPGGRLFLTAFSAYFSVRHHVSADFDAASGISVEQTVVRSEAGQDLEVELTTGCYTPRELRLLAEITGFADVRIFGAEPGAFSEGPPSLDLPELILRARKPF
;
A
#
# COMPACT_ATOMS: atom_id res chain seq x y z
N MET A 1 -8.47 -14.65 -6.85
CA MET A 1 -9.47 -13.88 -6.07
C MET A 1 -10.37 -13.01 -6.94
N GLY A 2 -9.86 -12.26 -7.88
CA GLY A 2 -10.64 -11.39 -8.77
C GLY A 2 -11.61 -10.46 -8.03
N ARG A 3 -12.83 -10.28 -8.54
CA ARG A 3 -13.86 -9.41 -7.90
C ARG A 3 -14.31 -9.87 -6.50
N ALA A 4 -14.04 -11.12 -6.09
CA ALA A 4 -14.33 -11.58 -4.74
C ALA A 4 -13.51 -10.82 -3.68
N TYR A 5 -12.34 -10.30 -4.03
CA TYR A 5 -11.50 -9.45 -3.19
C TYR A 5 -12.27 -8.24 -2.63
N LEU A 6 -13.12 -7.61 -3.43
CA LEU A 6 -13.90 -6.43 -3.03
C LEU A 6 -15.00 -6.73 -1.98
N ARG A 7 -15.19 -7.98 -1.58
CA ARG A 7 -16.15 -8.40 -0.54
C ARG A 7 -15.53 -8.46 0.85
N TYR A 8 -14.21 -8.42 0.97
CA TYR A 8 -13.53 -8.42 2.27
C TYR A 8 -13.83 -7.13 3.05
N SER A 9 -13.89 -7.25 4.38
CA SER A 9 -14.27 -6.15 5.27
C SER A 9 -13.34 -4.93 5.17
N PHE A 10 -12.03 -5.17 5.02
CA PHE A 10 -11.03 -4.12 4.91
C PHE A 10 -11.17 -3.27 3.63
N THR A 11 -11.86 -3.76 2.60
CA THR A 11 -12.11 -2.97 1.39
C THR A 11 -13.22 -1.93 1.54
N LYS A 12 -14.04 -2.03 2.59
CA LYS A 12 -15.17 -1.12 2.83
C LYS A 12 -14.75 0.26 3.33
N GLY A 13 -13.50 0.42 3.75
CA GLY A 13 -12.93 1.68 4.25
C GLY A 13 -12.49 2.67 3.19
N THR A 14 -12.46 2.29 1.90
CA THR A 14 -11.82 3.04 0.81
C THR A 14 -12.16 4.54 0.78
N VAL A 15 -13.43 4.92 0.93
CA VAL A 15 -13.83 6.34 0.89
C VAL A 15 -13.21 7.12 2.04
N LYS A 16 -13.25 6.58 3.26
CA LYS A 16 -12.66 7.21 4.44
C LYS A 16 -11.12 7.26 4.38
N GLU A 17 -10.51 6.24 3.82
CA GLU A 17 -9.06 6.19 3.58
C GLU A 17 -8.66 7.31 2.61
N VAL A 18 -9.40 7.50 1.53
CA VAL A 18 -9.17 8.58 0.57
C VAL A 18 -9.52 9.95 1.18
N ASP A 19 -10.61 10.08 1.98
CA ASP A 19 -10.89 11.30 2.75
C ASP A 19 -9.68 11.74 3.56
N HIS A 20 -9.06 10.80 4.30
CA HIS A 20 -7.87 11.07 5.11
C HIS A 20 -6.69 11.62 4.27
N LEU A 21 -6.47 11.11 3.05
CA LEU A 21 -5.41 11.59 2.17
C LEU A 21 -5.62 13.06 1.77
N PHE A 22 -6.85 13.47 1.50
CA PHE A 22 -7.19 14.86 1.16
C PHE A 22 -7.17 15.76 2.40
N ASP A 23 -7.78 15.34 3.51
CA ASP A 23 -7.88 16.12 4.75
C ASP A 23 -6.51 16.45 5.35
N THR A 24 -5.55 15.55 5.19
CA THR A 24 -4.18 15.75 5.66
C THR A 24 -3.28 16.50 4.65
N GLY A 25 -3.82 16.87 3.50
CA GLY A 25 -3.08 17.58 2.46
C GLY A 25 -1.99 16.73 1.78
N LEU A 26 -2.10 15.42 1.91
CA LEU A 26 -1.15 14.52 1.23
C LEU A 26 -1.47 14.42 -0.27
N ILE A 27 -2.75 14.50 -0.63
CA ILE A 27 -3.23 14.54 -2.01
C ILE A 27 -4.11 15.77 -2.18
N ALA A 28 -4.03 16.40 -3.35
CA ALA A 28 -4.87 17.52 -3.75
C ALA A 28 -5.58 17.24 -5.08
N VAL A 29 -6.69 17.92 -5.31
CA VAL A 29 -7.38 17.89 -6.61
C VAL A 29 -6.43 18.36 -7.70
N GLY A 30 -6.35 17.61 -8.79
CA GLY A 30 -5.44 17.86 -9.91
C GLY A 30 -4.07 17.18 -9.80
N ASP A 31 -3.74 16.55 -8.66
CA ASP A 31 -2.49 15.78 -8.54
C ASP A 31 -2.46 14.61 -9.53
N ARG A 32 -1.25 14.33 -10.04
CA ARG A 32 -0.93 13.07 -10.70
C ARG A 32 -0.44 12.08 -9.66
N VAL A 33 -1.20 11.02 -9.42
CA VAL A 33 -0.98 10.06 -8.33
C VAL A 33 -0.59 8.69 -8.87
N LEU A 34 0.44 8.08 -8.30
CA LEU A 34 0.82 6.68 -8.52
C LEU A 34 0.20 5.81 -7.41
N ASP A 35 -0.56 4.77 -7.78
CA ASP A 35 -1.11 3.77 -6.85
C ASP A 35 -0.34 2.45 -7.04
N VAL A 36 0.55 2.13 -6.11
CA VAL A 36 1.46 0.98 -6.17
C VAL A 36 0.86 -0.23 -5.48
N GLY A 37 0.69 -1.33 -6.22
CA GLY A 37 -0.09 -2.47 -5.76
C GLY A 37 -1.57 -2.13 -5.71
N CYS A 38 -2.08 -1.49 -6.78
CA CYS A 38 -3.43 -0.93 -6.82
C CYS A 38 -4.56 -1.97 -6.71
N GLY A 39 -4.24 -3.26 -6.87
CA GLY A 39 -5.23 -4.33 -6.90
C GLY A 39 -6.31 -4.08 -7.96
N PRO A 40 -7.60 -4.31 -7.64
CA PRO A 40 -8.71 -4.02 -8.55
C PRO A 40 -9.06 -2.51 -8.65
N GLY A 41 -8.14 -1.62 -8.22
CA GLY A 41 -8.24 -0.17 -8.44
C GLY A 41 -9.11 0.60 -7.43
N ARG A 42 -9.44 0.05 -6.26
CA ARG A 42 -10.41 0.69 -5.35
C ARG A 42 -10.01 2.10 -4.90
N HIS A 43 -8.73 2.34 -4.56
CA HIS A 43 -8.22 3.67 -4.20
C HIS A 43 -8.03 4.54 -5.43
N ALA A 44 -7.39 4.02 -6.47
CA ALA A 44 -7.16 4.73 -7.72
C ALA A 44 -8.44 5.30 -8.32
N LEU A 45 -9.50 4.50 -8.38
CA LEU A 45 -10.80 4.93 -8.92
C LEU A 45 -11.46 5.99 -8.04
N GLU A 46 -11.35 5.89 -6.71
CA GLU A 46 -11.90 6.90 -5.81
C GLU A 46 -11.12 8.22 -5.89
N LEU A 47 -9.78 8.16 -5.97
CA LEU A 47 -8.94 9.34 -6.21
C LEU A 47 -9.27 10.02 -7.54
N ALA A 48 -9.49 9.25 -8.60
CA ALA A 48 -9.88 9.78 -9.91
C ALA A 48 -11.27 10.44 -9.88
N ARG A 49 -12.25 9.88 -9.16
CA ARG A 49 -13.56 10.52 -8.94
C ARG A 49 -13.45 11.87 -8.24
N ARG A 50 -12.41 12.08 -7.44
CA ARG A 50 -12.13 13.35 -6.74
C ARG A 50 -11.24 14.30 -7.53
N GLY A 51 -10.99 14.01 -8.80
CA GLY A 51 -10.30 14.93 -9.72
C GLY A 51 -8.80 14.77 -9.78
N CYS A 52 -8.23 13.65 -9.31
CA CYS A 52 -6.84 13.29 -9.56
C CYS A 52 -6.71 12.63 -10.94
N THR A 53 -5.49 12.68 -11.50
CA THR A 53 -5.07 11.81 -12.61
C THR A 53 -4.28 10.65 -12.01
N VAL A 54 -4.77 9.43 -12.13
CA VAL A 54 -4.19 8.29 -11.41
C VAL A 54 -3.59 7.27 -12.37
N HIS A 55 -2.41 6.76 -12.01
CA HIS A 55 -1.81 5.61 -12.66
C HIS A 55 -1.62 4.50 -11.62
N GLY A 56 -2.31 3.38 -11.79
CA GLY A 56 -2.21 2.21 -10.92
C GLY A 56 -1.33 1.13 -11.53
N VAL A 57 -0.49 0.52 -10.69
CA VAL A 57 0.32 -0.64 -11.08
C VAL A 57 0.07 -1.81 -10.13
N ASP A 58 -0.04 -3.02 -10.68
CA ASP A 58 -0.19 -4.25 -9.91
C ASP A 58 0.41 -5.42 -10.70
N ILE A 59 0.94 -6.42 -9.99
CA ILE A 59 1.49 -7.62 -10.63
C ILE A 59 0.41 -8.56 -11.16
N SER A 60 -0.81 -8.45 -10.64
CA SER A 60 -1.95 -9.31 -10.98
C SER A 60 -2.66 -8.82 -12.25
N GLU A 61 -2.43 -9.49 -13.37
CA GLU A 61 -3.13 -9.21 -14.63
C GLU A 61 -4.66 -9.18 -14.44
N ARG A 62 -5.20 -10.09 -13.60
CA ARG A 62 -6.63 -10.16 -13.34
C ARG A 62 -7.15 -8.93 -12.59
N PHE A 63 -6.40 -8.41 -11.62
CA PHE A 63 -6.79 -7.19 -10.91
C PHE A 63 -6.71 -5.97 -11.82
N VAL A 64 -5.64 -5.84 -12.58
CA VAL A 64 -5.48 -4.74 -13.56
C VAL A 64 -6.60 -4.75 -14.59
N GLN A 65 -7.01 -5.92 -15.08
CA GLN A 65 -8.16 -6.03 -15.98
C GLN A 65 -9.45 -5.49 -15.33
N ILE A 66 -9.73 -5.87 -14.08
CA ILE A 66 -10.90 -5.39 -13.33
C ILE A 66 -10.83 -3.87 -13.15
N ALA A 67 -9.67 -3.34 -12.77
CA ALA A 67 -9.48 -1.91 -12.59
C ALA A 67 -9.72 -1.13 -13.89
N ARG A 68 -9.24 -1.63 -15.03
CA ARG A 68 -9.49 -1.05 -16.36
C ARG A 68 -10.97 -1.08 -16.75
N GLU A 69 -11.66 -2.21 -16.47
CA GLU A 69 -13.11 -2.34 -16.73
C GLU A 69 -13.93 -1.34 -15.92
N ASP A 70 -13.54 -1.11 -14.64
CA ASP A 70 -14.26 -0.25 -13.71
C ASP A 70 -13.88 1.24 -13.83
N ALA A 71 -12.81 1.56 -14.56
CA ALA A 71 -12.35 2.94 -14.77
C ALA A 71 -13.33 3.79 -15.60
N GLY A 72 -13.96 3.20 -16.62
CA GLY A 72 -14.86 3.94 -17.51
C GLY A 72 -14.20 5.22 -18.04
N ASP A 73 -14.87 6.37 -17.85
CA ASP A 73 -14.38 7.69 -18.29
C ASP A 73 -13.52 8.43 -17.24
N LEU A 74 -13.16 7.76 -16.12
CA LEU A 74 -12.31 8.36 -15.10
C LEU A 74 -10.87 8.56 -15.61
N CYS A 75 -10.21 9.60 -15.13
CA CYS A 75 -8.78 9.86 -15.39
C CYS A 75 -7.90 8.86 -14.63
N ALA A 76 -8.06 7.58 -14.91
CA ALA A 76 -7.32 6.48 -14.28
C ALA A 76 -6.83 5.49 -15.35
N THR A 77 -5.54 5.15 -15.29
CA THR A 77 -4.89 4.15 -16.15
C THR A 77 -4.24 3.08 -15.28
N PHE A 78 -4.11 1.87 -15.82
CA PHE A 78 -3.60 0.73 -15.05
C PHE A 78 -2.70 -0.14 -15.89
N ASP A 79 -1.54 -0.56 -15.33
CA ASP A 79 -0.63 -1.45 -16.00
C ASP A 79 -0.20 -2.63 -15.12
N VAL A 80 0.08 -3.76 -15.80
CA VAL A 80 0.63 -4.95 -15.14
C VAL A 80 2.13 -4.73 -15.00
N VAL A 81 2.57 -4.43 -13.78
CA VAL A 81 3.97 -4.13 -13.48
C VAL A 81 4.35 -4.78 -12.16
N ASP A 82 5.51 -5.41 -12.12
CA ASP A 82 6.15 -5.76 -10.86
C ASP A 82 6.68 -4.48 -10.20
N ALA A 83 6.22 -4.17 -9.01
CA ALA A 83 6.60 -2.95 -8.30
C ALA A 83 8.12 -2.82 -8.05
N ARG A 84 8.87 -3.94 -8.10
CA ARG A 84 10.34 -3.96 -8.03
C ARG A 84 11.04 -3.46 -9.30
N GLU A 85 10.30 -3.40 -10.39
CA GLU A 85 10.80 -3.11 -11.74
C GLU A 85 10.17 -1.83 -12.33
N MET A 86 9.53 -1.02 -11.48
CA MET A 86 9.00 0.29 -11.90
C MET A 86 10.13 1.15 -12.46
N SER A 87 9.86 1.84 -13.57
CA SER A 87 10.83 2.69 -14.28
C SER A 87 10.33 4.12 -14.52
N PHE A 88 9.48 4.62 -13.64
CA PHE A 88 9.02 6.02 -13.68
C PHE A 88 10.13 6.96 -13.20
N ASP A 89 10.19 8.16 -13.77
CA ASP A 89 11.15 9.19 -13.38
C ASP A 89 10.47 10.54 -13.19
N SER A 90 10.31 10.94 -11.93
CA SER A 90 9.83 12.27 -11.54
C SER A 90 8.50 12.70 -12.20
N GLU A 91 7.54 11.77 -12.26
CA GLU A 91 6.29 11.97 -12.97
C GLU A 91 5.10 12.33 -12.06
N PHE A 92 5.14 11.92 -10.78
CA PHE A 92 3.97 11.96 -9.89
C PHE A 92 4.13 13.00 -8.78
N ASP A 93 3.02 13.68 -8.45
CA ASP A 93 2.95 14.63 -7.35
C ASP A 93 2.79 13.91 -6.00
N ALA A 94 2.17 12.74 -6.03
CA ALA A 94 2.05 11.85 -4.87
C ALA A 94 2.09 10.37 -5.29
N ALA A 95 2.49 9.51 -4.36
CA ALA A 95 2.38 8.06 -4.49
C ALA A 95 1.69 7.48 -3.26
N VAL A 96 0.84 6.48 -3.50
CA VAL A 96 0.20 5.69 -2.45
C VAL A 96 0.55 4.21 -2.62
N CYS A 97 0.77 3.50 -1.50
CA CYS A 97 0.89 2.04 -1.46
C CYS A 97 0.11 1.58 -0.23
N ILE A 98 -1.17 1.28 -0.41
CA ILE A 98 -2.14 1.10 0.68
C ILE A 98 -2.57 -0.36 0.78
N CYS A 99 -2.83 -0.82 1.99
CA CYS A 99 -3.21 -2.19 2.30
C CYS A 99 -2.18 -3.21 1.80
N GLN A 100 -0.91 -2.88 1.97
CA GLN A 100 0.23 -3.73 1.62
C GLN A 100 0.19 -4.22 0.17
N GLY A 101 -0.32 -3.40 -0.75
CA GLY A 101 -0.54 -3.79 -2.13
C GLY A 101 0.70 -4.32 -2.84
N ALA A 102 1.86 -3.77 -2.53
CA ALA A 102 3.15 -4.19 -3.09
C ALA A 102 4.30 -4.12 -2.07
N PHE A 103 4.04 -3.80 -0.80
CA PHE A 103 5.05 -3.61 0.24
C PHE A 103 4.74 -4.52 1.44
N GLY A 104 5.72 -5.31 1.88
CA GLY A 104 5.56 -6.24 2.98
C GLY A 104 4.80 -7.54 2.62
N MET A 105 4.63 -7.88 1.35
CA MET A 105 3.89 -9.08 0.91
C MET A 105 4.80 -10.19 0.36
N HIS A 106 5.97 -10.36 0.97
CA HIS A 106 6.95 -11.38 0.56
C HIS A 106 8.00 -11.61 1.64
N SER A 107 8.84 -12.63 1.44
CA SER A 107 9.87 -13.09 2.38
C SER A 107 11.28 -12.50 2.15
N ASP A 108 11.43 -11.52 1.25
CA ASP A 108 12.74 -10.95 0.90
C ASP A 108 12.77 -9.43 1.18
N GLU A 109 13.56 -9.02 2.17
CA GLU A 109 13.73 -7.61 2.55
C GLU A 109 14.26 -6.72 1.41
N LEU A 110 15.01 -7.29 0.44
CA LEU A 110 15.47 -6.56 -0.74
C LEU A 110 14.32 -6.15 -1.66
N PHE A 111 13.21 -6.87 -1.59
CA PHE A 111 12.02 -6.56 -2.33
C PHE A 111 11.46 -5.18 -1.93
N ASP A 112 11.19 -4.98 -0.66
CA ASP A 112 10.62 -3.73 -0.14
C ASP A 112 11.54 -2.53 -0.38
N ARG A 113 12.86 -2.73 -0.33
CA ARG A 113 13.83 -1.70 -0.70
C ARG A 113 13.72 -1.27 -2.16
N LYS A 114 13.52 -2.22 -3.08
CA LYS A 114 13.32 -1.91 -4.51
C LYS A 114 12.00 -1.17 -4.75
N VAL A 115 10.92 -1.61 -4.09
CA VAL A 115 9.62 -0.93 -4.18
C VAL A 115 9.73 0.50 -3.66
N MET A 116 10.35 0.70 -2.49
CA MET A 116 10.55 2.03 -1.90
C MET A 116 11.38 2.93 -2.81
N GLN A 117 12.45 2.39 -3.42
CA GLN A 117 13.29 3.12 -4.37
C GLN A 117 12.51 3.49 -5.63
N GLY A 118 11.76 2.55 -6.22
CA GLY A 118 10.93 2.82 -7.40
C GLY A 118 9.87 3.90 -7.14
N ILE A 119 9.27 3.92 -5.95
CA ILE A 119 8.35 4.99 -5.54
C ILE A 119 9.10 6.33 -5.44
N PHE A 120 10.29 6.33 -4.83
CA PHE A 120 11.10 7.55 -4.71
C PHE A 120 11.46 8.11 -6.08
N ASP A 121 11.91 7.26 -7.00
CA ASP A 121 12.30 7.68 -8.35
C ASP A 121 11.09 8.23 -9.13
N ALA A 122 9.92 7.61 -8.99
CA ALA A 122 8.67 8.03 -9.63
C ALA A 122 8.16 9.40 -9.18
N LEU A 123 8.44 9.80 -7.95
CA LEU A 123 7.98 11.06 -7.39
C LEU A 123 8.78 12.25 -7.92
N LYS A 124 8.10 13.36 -8.24
CA LYS A 124 8.72 14.67 -8.50
C LYS A 124 9.46 15.19 -7.25
N PRO A 125 10.44 16.10 -7.40
CA PRO A 125 10.94 16.87 -6.27
C PRO A 125 9.77 17.52 -5.49
N GLY A 126 9.77 17.38 -4.16
CA GLY A 126 8.65 17.79 -3.30
C GLY A 126 7.45 16.84 -3.29
N GLY A 127 7.48 15.76 -4.07
CA GLY A 127 6.42 14.74 -4.13
C GLY A 127 6.22 14.01 -2.80
N ARG A 128 5.02 13.50 -2.57
CA ARG A 128 4.54 12.99 -1.28
C ARG A 128 4.28 11.50 -1.34
N LEU A 129 4.69 10.77 -0.30
CA LEU A 129 4.45 9.34 -0.13
C LEU A 129 3.45 9.10 1.02
N PHE A 130 2.49 8.22 0.78
CA PHE A 130 1.69 7.54 1.79
C PHE A 130 1.76 6.03 1.59
N LEU A 131 2.25 5.32 2.61
CA LEU A 131 2.42 3.87 2.54
C LEU A 131 1.92 3.24 3.84
N THR A 132 1.25 2.08 3.75
CA THR A 132 0.93 1.26 4.92
C THR A 132 1.80 0.02 4.98
N ALA A 133 2.16 -0.39 6.19
CA ALA A 133 2.93 -1.60 6.47
C ALA A 133 2.39 -2.31 7.71
N PHE A 134 2.56 -3.62 7.80
CA PHE A 134 2.19 -4.38 9.00
C PHE A 134 3.11 -4.06 10.17
N SER A 135 2.51 -3.96 11.37
CA SER A 135 3.25 -3.73 12.61
C SER A 135 3.82 -5.04 13.17
N ALA A 136 5.15 -5.14 13.27
CA ALA A 136 5.81 -6.28 13.89
C ALA A 136 5.37 -6.47 15.35
N TYR A 137 5.16 -5.37 16.09
CA TYR A 137 4.72 -5.45 17.48
C TYR A 137 3.32 -6.03 17.61
N PHE A 138 2.39 -5.65 16.73
CA PHE A 138 1.05 -6.22 16.70
C PHE A 138 1.08 -7.71 16.34
N SER A 139 1.85 -8.08 15.30
CA SER A 139 1.96 -9.47 14.86
C SER A 139 2.47 -10.37 15.97
N VAL A 140 3.56 -10.00 16.66
CA VAL A 140 4.09 -10.79 17.79
C VAL A 140 3.10 -10.88 18.95
N ARG A 141 2.31 -9.82 19.21
CA ARG A 141 1.38 -9.78 20.33
C ARG A 141 0.07 -10.51 20.08
N HIS A 142 -0.47 -10.41 18.88
CA HIS A 142 -1.86 -10.81 18.59
C HIS A 142 -1.98 -11.98 17.60
N HIS A 143 -1.01 -12.18 16.69
CA HIS A 143 -1.03 -13.29 15.73
C HIS A 143 -0.31 -14.52 16.27
N VAL A 144 -0.79 -15.04 17.39
CA VAL A 144 -0.14 -16.18 18.09
C VAL A 144 -0.19 -17.51 17.33
N SER A 145 -0.97 -17.60 16.26
CA SER A 145 -1.05 -18.78 15.38
C SER A 145 -0.13 -18.67 14.16
N ALA A 146 0.46 -17.51 13.91
CA ALA A 146 1.43 -17.30 12.83
C ALA A 146 2.83 -17.69 13.29
N ASP A 147 3.62 -18.23 12.37
CA ASP A 147 5.06 -18.43 12.58
C ASP A 147 5.79 -17.13 12.30
N PHE A 148 6.36 -16.51 13.35
CA PHE A 148 7.05 -15.24 13.25
C PHE A 148 8.56 -15.41 13.41
N ASP A 149 9.31 -15.17 12.34
CA ASP A 149 10.77 -15.14 12.40
C ASP A 149 11.26 -13.78 12.92
N ALA A 150 11.76 -13.78 14.14
CA ALA A 150 12.27 -12.58 14.80
C ALA A 150 13.55 -12.01 14.16
N ALA A 151 14.28 -12.77 13.36
CA ALA A 151 15.50 -12.30 12.71
C ALA A 151 15.18 -11.47 11.44
N SER A 152 14.17 -11.88 10.69
CA SER A 152 13.77 -11.23 9.44
C SER A 152 12.55 -10.31 9.59
N GLY A 153 11.78 -10.43 10.69
CA GLY A 153 10.51 -9.73 10.86
C GLY A 153 9.38 -10.29 9.97
N ILE A 154 9.53 -11.52 9.48
CA ILE A 154 8.56 -12.15 8.59
C ILE A 154 7.58 -12.99 9.39
N SER A 155 6.29 -12.81 9.11
CA SER A 155 5.20 -13.62 9.63
C SER A 155 4.64 -14.51 8.53
N VAL A 156 4.44 -15.79 8.82
CA VAL A 156 3.84 -16.77 7.91
C VAL A 156 2.60 -17.36 8.57
N GLU A 157 1.46 -17.27 7.90
CA GLU A 157 0.22 -17.90 8.40
C GLU A 157 -0.51 -18.65 7.30
N GLN A 158 -1.20 -19.72 7.70
CA GLN A 158 -2.13 -20.41 6.84
C GLN A 158 -3.50 -19.74 6.94
N THR A 159 -4.02 -19.30 5.82
CA THR A 159 -5.32 -18.62 5.77
C THR A 159 -6.18 -19.13 4.63
N VAL A 160 -7.47 -18.80 4.66
CA VAL A 160 -8.41 -19.22 3.62
C VAL A 160 -8.85 -18.01 2.82
N VAL A 161 -8.65 -18.09 1.51
CA VAL A 161 -9.14 -17.07 0.58
C VAL A 161 -10.23 -17.63 -0.31
N ARG A 162 -11.20 -16.79 -0.67
CA ARG A 162 -12.30 -17.20 -1.54
C ARG A 162 -11.99 -16.87 -3.00
N SER A 163 -12.08 -17.89 -3.86
CA SER A 163 -11.96 -17.74 -5.31
C SER A 163 -13.15 -16.98 -5.92
N GLU A 164 -13.04 -16.53 -7.17
CA GLU A 164 -14.17 -15.94 -7.91
C GLU A 164 -15.34 -16.91 -8.07
N ALA A 165 -15.06 -18.21 -8.18
CA ALA A 165 -16.06 -19.28 -8.24
C ALA A 165 -16.73 -19.59 -6.89
N GLY A 166 -16.34 -18.89 -5.82
CA GLY A 166 -16.90 -19.09 -4.47
C GLY A 166 -16.30 -20.27 -3.70
N GLN A 167 -15.21 -20.85 -4.19
CA GLN A 167 -14.49 -21.94 -3.52
C GLN A 167 -13.50 -21.37 -2.51
N ASP A 168 -13.42 -21.99 -1.34
CA ASP A 168 -12.42 -21.69 -0.34
C ASP A 168 -11.10 -22.37 -0.71
N LEU A 169 -10.01 -21.61 -0.71
CA LEU A 169 -8.65 -22.06 -1.02
C LEU A 169 -7.75 -21.78 0.18
N GLU A 170 -7.10 -22.81 0.69
CA GLU A 170 -6.04 -22.64 1.67
C GLU A 170 -4.81 -22.04 0.99
N VAL A 171 -4.28 -20.98 1.55
CA VAL A 171 -3.08 -20.30 1.07
C VAL A 171 -2.17 -19.96 2.23
N GLU A 172 -0.88 -19.98 1.96
CA GLU A 172 0.13 -19.43 2.85
C GLU A 172 0.27 -17.93 2.58
N LEU A 173 0.10 -17.13 3.60
CA LEU A 173 0.32 -15.68 3.56
C LEU A 173 1.64 -15.36 4.25
N THR A 174 2.59 -14.88 3.48
CA THR A 174 3.87 -14.38 3.98
C THR A 174 3.83 -12.87 4.05
N THR A 175 4.16 -12.32 5.21
CA THR A 175 4.05 -10.89 5.50
C THR A 175 5.32 -10.36 6.13
N GLY A 176 5.95 -9.37 5.52
CA GLY A 176 7.02 -8.57 6.11
C GLY A 176 6.43 -7.56 7.09
N CYS A 177 6.79 -7.68 8.35
CA CYS A 177 6.31 -6.82 9.42
C CYS A 177 7.42 -5.85 9.85
N TYR A 178 7.05 -4.61 10.10
CA TYR A 178 7.99 -3.53 10.42
C TYR A 178 7.80 -3.01 11.83
N THR A 179 8.90 -2.63 12.47
CA THR A 179 8.83 -1.68 13.58
C THR A 179 8.77 -0.24 13.03
N PRO A 180 8.20 0.72 13.78
CA PRO A 180 8.19 2.12 13.37
C PRO A 180 9.59 2.68 13.09
N ARG A 181 10.60 2.16 13.80
CA ARG A 181 12.01 2.58 13.62
C ARG A 181 12.60 2.07 12.32
N GLU A 182 12.38 0.80 11.98
CA GLU A 182 12.87 0.20 10.73
C GLU A 182 12.24 0.87 9.51
N LEU A 183 10.92 1.07 9.54
CA LEU A 183 10.21 1.73 8.45
C LEU A 183 10.70 3.17 8.23
N ARG A 184 10.97 3.90 9.32
CA ARG A 184 11.59 5.23 9.23
C ARG A 184 12.97 5.18 8.60
N LEU A 185 13.85 4.29 9.09
CA LEU A 185 15.22 4.17 8.60
C LEU A 185 15.25 3.77 7.12
N LEU A 186 14.36 2.87 6.69
CA LEU A 186 14.24 2.48 5.30
C LEU A 186 13.90 3.68 4.42
N ALA A 187 12.91 4.48 4.82
CA ALA A 187 12.53 5.69 4.08
C ALA A 187 13.68 6.72 4.02
N GLU A 188 14.34 6.97 5.15
CA GLU A 188 15.48 7.92 5.23
C GLU A 188 16.67 7.46 4.38
N ILE A 189 17.02 6.18 4.41
CA ILE A 189 18.12 5.61 3.60
C ILE A 189 17.79 5.68 2.10
N THR A 190 16.52 5.53 1.71
CA THR A 190 16.08 5.71 0.32
C THR A 190 16.21 7.17 -0.14
N GLY A 191 16.24 8.14 0.78
CA GLY A 191 16.39 9.57 0.47
C GLY A 191 15.17 10.43 0.80
N PHE A 192 14.12 9.85 1.39
CA PHE A 192 12.95 10.62 1.81
C PHE A 192 13.28 11.53 3.00
N ALA A 193 12.64 12.70 3.01
CA ALA A 193 12.63 13.65 4.12
C ALA A 193 11.23 13.75 4.76
N ASP A 194 11.14 14.51 5.86
CA ASP A 194 9.89 14.73 6.60
C ASP A 194 9.18 13.41 7.00
N VAL A 195 9.96 12.39 7.29
CA VAL A 195 9.46 11.03 7.56
C VAL A 195 8.67 11.01 8.89
N ARG A 196 7.41 10.62 8.81
CA ARG A 196 6.51 10.46 9.96
C ARG A 196 5.88 9.08 9.94
N ILE A 197 5.81 8.44 11.12
CA ILE A 197 5.19 7.13 11.29
C ILE A 197 4.02 7.27 12.26
N PHE A 198 2.86 6.77 11.85
CA PHE A 198 1.64 6.73 12.66
C PHE A 198 1.17 5.28 12.80
N GLY A 199 0.31 5.03 13.79
CA GLY A 199 -0.40 3.77 13.93
C GLY A 199 -1.78 3.85 13.30
N ALA A 200 -2.26 2.77 12.69
CA ALA A 200 -3.55 2.75 12.04
C ALA A 200 -4.28 1.42 12.17
N GLU A 201 -5.60 1.52 12.02
CA GLU A 201 -6.47 0.39 11.72
C GLU A 201 -6.91 0.44 10.25
N PRO A 202 -7.00 -0.72 9.55
CA PRO A 202 -7.52 -0.77 8.20
C PRO A 202 -8.91 -0.13 8.10
N GLY A 203 -9.10 0.77 7.13
CA GLY A 203 -10.37 1.48 6.94
C GLY A 203 -10.64 2.64 7.89
N ALA A 204 -9.70 2.94 8.81
CA ALA A 204 -9.85 4.02 9.80
C ALA A 204 -8.50 4.70 10.06
N PHE A 205 -7.91 5.30 9.02
CA PHE A 205 -6.62 5.98 9.13
C PHE A 205 -6.70 7.19 10.07
N SER A 206 -5.66 7.34 10.88
CA SER A 206 -5.49 8.46 11.80
C SER A 206 -4.01 8.84 11.91
N GLU A 207 -3.73 10.02 12.45
CA GLU A 207 -2.35 10.47 12.72
C GLU A 207 -1.97 10.27 14.22
N GLY A 208 -2.50 9.21 14.83
CA GLY A 208 -2.14 8.80 16.17
C GLY A 208 -0.76 8.12 16.25
N PRO A 209 -0.12 8.09 17.43
CA PRO A 209 1.16 7.42 17.60
C PRO A 209 1.01 5.89 17.38
N PRO A 210 2.05 5.21 16.87
CA PRO A 210 2.07 3.75 16.83
C PRO A 210 1.86 3.14 18.23
N SER A 211 1.14 2.04 18.29
CA SER A 211 0.93 1.28 19.53
C SER A 211 1.08 -0.22 19.28
N LEU A 212 1.14 -1.00 20.37
CA LEU A 212 1.23 -2.46 20.30
C LEU A 212 -0.08 -3.12 19.83
N ASP A 213 -1.18 -2.37 19.85
CA ASP A 213 -2.53 -2.85 19.55
C ASP A 213 -3.07 -2.36 18.21
N LEU A 214 -2.26 -1.62 17.44
CA LEU A 214 -2.61 -1.18 16.10
C LEU A 214 -1.92 -2.06 15.06
N PRO A 215 -2.68 -2.70 14.15
CA PRO A 215 -2.15 -3.71 13.21
C PRO A 215 -1.26 -3.11 12.13
N GLU A 216 -1.47 -1.84 11.79
CA GLU A 216 -0.75 -1.19 10.70
C GLU A 216 0.03 0.04 11.15
N LEU A 217 1.07 0.32 10.40
CA LEU A 217 1.84 1.55 10.43
C LEU A 217 1.54 2.33 9.16
N ILE A 218 1.38 3.64 9.31
CA ILE A 218 1.36 4.58 8.18
C ILE A 218 2.72 5.27 8.12
N LEU A 219 3.36 5.21 6.97
CA LEU A 219 4.50 6.03 6.62
C LEU A 219 4.03 7.20 5.76
N ARG A 220 4.33 8.42 6.20
CA ARG A 220 4.25 9.64 5.39
C ARG A 220 5.64 10.21 5.22
N ALA A 221 5.98 10.57 4.00
CA ALA A 221 7.30 11.12 3.69
C ALA A 221 7.23 12.05 2.46
N ARG A 222 8.31 12.75 2.19
CA ARG A 222 8.43 13.65 1.05
C ARG A 222 9.76 13.43 0.34
N LYS A 223 9.75 13.42 -0.99
CA LYS A 223 10.98 13.53 -1.78
C LYS A 223 11.50 14.98 -1.65
N PRO A 224 12.78 15.19 -1.31
CA PRO A 224 13.37 16.55 -1.28
C PRO A 224 13.22 17.29 -2.62
N PHE A 225 13.32 18.62 -2.57
CA PHE A 225 13.32 19.47 -3.76
C PHE A 225 14.63 19.41 -4.54
#